data_5447fcc28401148b3642b0ed8c0e153e
#
_entry.id   5447fcc28401148b3642b0ed8c0e153e
#
_cell.length_a   1.000
_cell.length_b   1.000
_cell.length_c   1.000
_cell.angle_alpha   90.00
_cell.angle_beta   90.00
_cell.angle_gamma   90.00
#
_symmetry.space_group_name_H-M   'P 1'
#
loop_
_entity.id
_entity.type
_entity.pdbx_description
1 polymer ?
#
loop_
_entity_poly.entity_id
_entity_poly.type
_entity_poly.pdbx_seq_one_letter_code
_entity_poly.pdbx_strand_id
1 'polypeptide(L)'
;MRPLMKMLANAGQKIITATLTHKPWNGQTEDYFDTMVTWIKRADGTWTFDYTIFDRWVEFMMSVGIDKQINCYSMVPWKLSFQYYDQATNSLKFVKTAPGEQAYEEMWVAMLASFAKHLKEKGWFDICTIAMDERPMDVMQKTLKVIRKADPDFKVSLAGNYHAEIEPDLYDYCIVIGQNYPEDVRLRRKAENKRTTYYTCCTEAHPNTFTFSDPAEAAWMSFYSSKKHLDGYLRWAYNSWPLEPLLDSRFRTWAAGDTYLVYPGARSCCRLYTSDAADE
;
A
#
# COMPACT_ATOMS: atom_id res chain seq x y z
N MET A 1 -7.02 13.39 12.53
CA MET A 1 -6.14 12.85 11.46
C MET A 1 -4.82 13.60 11.34
N ARG A 2 -4.77 14.96 11.22
CA ARG A 2 -3.51 15.72 11.02
C ARG A 2 -2.43 15.45 12.08
N PRO A 3 -2.70 15.46 13.40
CA PRO A 3 -1.67 15.15 14.41
C PRO A 3 -1.07 13.75 14.23
N LEU A 4 -1.91 12.75 13.94
CA LEU A 4 -1.51 11.37 13.70
C LEU A 4 -0.56 11.25 12.50
N MET A 5 -0.94 11.83 11.35
CA MET A 5 -0.10 11.78 10.15
C MET A 5 1.16 12.64 10.29
N LYS A 6 1.11 13.73 11.08
CA LYS A 6 2.31 14.54 11.38
C LYS A 6 3.30 13.77 12.25
N MET A 7 2.83 12.98 13.21
CA MET A 7 3.69 12.10 14.01
C MET A 7 4.37 11.05 13.11
N LEU A 8 3.62 10.43 12.22
CA LEU A 8 4.15 9.47 11.23
C LEU A 8 5.21 10.12 10.32
N ALA A 9 4.95 11.36 9.85
CA ALA A 9 5.90 12.13 9.06
C ALA A 9 7.20 12.44 9.85
N ASN A 10 7.06 12.82 11.12
CA ASN A 10 8.19 13.10 12.00
C ASN A 10 9.01 11.84 12.29
N ALA A 11 8.40 10.67 12.34
CA ALA A 11 9.08 9.37 12.44
C ALA A 11 9.82 8.97 11.14
N GLY A 12 9.71 9.77 10.08
CA GLY A 12 10.47 9.56 8.85
C GLY A 12 9.71 8.92 7.70
N GLN A 13 8.38 8.72 7.82
CA GLN A 13 7.58 8.20 6.71
C GLN A 13 7.72 9.07 5.46
N LYS A 14 7.89 8.42 4.32
CA LYS A 14 8.08 9.07 3.01
C LYS A 14 7.02 8.70 1.97
N ILE A 15 6.28 7.62 2.20
CA ILE A 15 5.40 6.99 1.22
C ILE A 15 3.95 7.20 1.62
N ILE A 16 3.13 7.67 0.68
CA ILE A 16 1.68 7.75 0.80
C ILE A 16 1.09 6.42 0.33
N THR A 17 0.21 5.81 1.10
CA THR A 17 -0.60 4.68 0.64
C THR A 17 -1.97 5.20 0.22
N ALA A 18 -2.41 4.83 -0.98
CA ALA A 18 -3.72 5.16 -1.54
C ALA A 18 -4.41 3.91 -2.10
N THR A 19 -5.75 3.90 -2.10
CA THR A 19 -6.55 2.79 -2.60
C THR A 19 -7.22 3.15 -3.92
N LEU A 20 -7.02 2.33 -4.95
CA LEU A 20 -7.66 2.47 -6.27
C LEU A 20 -8.94 1.64 -6.39
N THR A 21 -9.14 0.68 -5.48
CA THR A 21 -10.25 -0.26 -5.49
C THR A 21 -10.92 -0.34 -4.12
N HIS A 22 -12.18 -0.73 -4.09
CA HIS A 22 -12.93 -0.99 -2.87
C HIS A 22 -12.42 -2.26 -2.18
N LYS A 23 -12.13 -2.17 -0.88
CA LYS A 23 -11.68 -3.28 -0.03
C LYS A 23 -10.46 -4.04 -0.58
N PRO A 24 -9.33 -3.38 -0.89
CA PRO A 24 -8.17 -4.09 -1.45
C PRO A 24 -7.65 -5.19 -0.53
N TRP A 25 -7.75 -5.01 0.79
CA TRP A 25 -7.32 -5.96 1.82
C TRP A 25 -8.50 -6.60 2.56
N ASN A 26 -9.51 -7.03 1.84
CA ASN A 26 -10.75 -7.56 2.42
C ASN A 26 -10.50 -8.65 3.45
N GLY A 27 -10.94 -8.40 4.68
CA GLY A 27 -10.84 -9.33 5.81
C GLY A 27 -9.54 -9.27 6.61
N GLN A 28 -8.61 -8.36 6.27
CA GLN A 28 -7.36 -8.17 7.01
C GLN A 28 -7.43 -7.00 8.02
N THR A 29 -8.48 -6.21 8.01
CA THR A 29 -8.68 -5.05 8.89
C THR A 29 -10.11 -5.02 9.41
N GLU A 30 -10.34 -4.39 10.56
CA GLU A 30 -11.70 -4.16 11.12
C GLU A 30 -12.49 -3.25 10.20
N ASP A 31 -11.98 -2.06 9.95
CA ASP A 31 -12.49 -1.17 8.92
C ASP A 31 -11.94 -1.57 7.56
N TYR A 32 -12.81 -1.72 6.59
CA TYR A 32 -12.37 -1.92 5.23
C TYR A 32 -12.10 -0.56 4.56
N PHE A 33 -11.03 -0.50 3.81
CA PHE A 33 -10.69 0.70 3.05
C PHE A 33 -11.58 0.80 1.82
N ASP A 34 -12.20 1.97 1.64
CA ASP A 34 -12.93 2.25 0.41
C ASP A 34 -11.98 2.73 -0.70
N THR A 35 -12.47 2.76 -1.91
CA THR A 35 -11.72 3.29 -3.04
C THR A 35 -11.60 4.81 -2.93
N MET A 36 -10.42 5.35 -3.23
CA MET A 36 -10.20 6.79 -3.36
C MET A 36 -10.46 7.29 -4.79
N VAL A 37 -10.77 6.38 -5.71
CA VAL A 37 -11.14 6.67 -7.09
C VAL A 37 -12.54 6.16 -7.34
N THR A 38 -13.47 7.03 -7.76
CA THR A 38 -14.80 6.59 -8.15
C THR A 38 -14.77 6.07 -9.58
N TRP A 39 -15.04 4.79 -9.73
CA TRP A 39 -15.17 4.14 -11.03
C TRP A 39 -16.59 4.30 -11.55
N ILE A 40 -16.75 4.86 -12.73
CA ILE A 40 -18.06 5.15 -13.32
C ILE A 40 -18.14 4.50 -14.69
N LYS A 41 -19.09 3.61 -14.87
CA LYS A 41 -19.46 3.06 -16.19
C LYS A 41 -20.59 3.88 -16.77
N ARG A 42 -20.35 4.56 -17.88
CA ARG A 42 -21.34 5.40 -18.55
C ARG A 42 -22.43 4.57 -19.24
N ALA A 43 -23.53 5.19 -19.60
CA ALA A 43 -24.65 4.53 -20.29
C ALA A 43 -24.24 3.94 -21.66
N ASP A 44 -23.23 4.51 -22.31
CA ASP A 44 -22.64 4.00 -23.56
C ASP A 44 -21.63 2.85 -23.35
N GLY A 45 -21.42 2.43 -22.10
CA GLY A 45 -20.49 1.35 -21.72
C GLY A 45 -19.05 1.79 -21.51
N THR A 46 -18.68 3.04 -21.78
CA THR A 46 -17.34 3.57 -21.55
C THR A 46 -17.07 3.83 -20.07
N TRP A 47 -15.78 3.87 -19.69
CA TRP A 47 -15.34 4.17 -18.33
C TRP A 47 -14.94 5.64 -18.18
N THR A 48 -15.27 6.21 -17.01
CA THR A 48 -14.71 7.48 -16.54
C THR A 48 -14.43 7.38 -15.05
N PHE A 49 -13.55 8.25 -14.54
CA PHE A 49 -13.02 8.14 -13.18
C PHE A 49 -13.01 9.51 -12.51
N ASP A 50 -13.41 9.54 -11.24
CA ASP A 50 -13.30 10.74 -10.42
C ASP A 50 -12.19 10.54 -9.36
N TYR A 51 -11.19 11.40 -9.41
CA TYR A 51 -10.00 11.37 -8.56
C TYR A 51 -10.09 12.34 -7.37
N THR A 52 -11.24 12.96 -7.11
CA THR A 52 -11.40 14.03 -6.11
C THR A 52 -10.92 13.59 -4.71
N ILE A 53 -11.27 12.37 -4.28
CA ILE A 53 -10.87 11.86 -2.95
C ILE A 53 -9.38 11.49 -2.95
N PHE A 54 -8.89 10.89 -4.03
CA PHE A 54 -7.48 10.58 -4.20
C PHE A 54 -6.62 11.85 -4.11
N ASP A 55 -6.97 12.89 -4.83
CA ASP A 55 -6.27 14.18 -4.83
C ASP A 55 -6.22 14.79 -3.43
N ARG A 56 -7.37 14.87 -2.76
CA ARG A 56 -7.46 15.41 -1.40
C ARG A 56 -6.59 14.63 -0.41
N TRP A 57 -6.54 13.32 -0.55
CA TRP A 57 -5.71 12.48 0.31
C TRP A 57 -4.22 12.74 0.06
N VAL A 58 -3.80 12.71 -1.19
CA VAL A 58 -2.39 12.97 -1.57
C VAL A 58 -1.95 14.36 -1.12
N GLU A 59 -2.73 15.40 -1.43
CA GLU A 59 -2.45 16.79 -1.02
C GLU A 59 -2.39 16.93 0.51
N PHE A 60 -3.29 16.26 1.22
CA PHE A 60 -3.27 16.24 2.68
C PHE A 60 -1.98 15.60 3.21
N MET A 61 -1.58 14.43 2.70
CA MET A 61 -0.37 13.73 3.13
C MET A 61 0.90 14.55 2.81
N MET A 62 0.97 15.15 1.63
CA MET A 62 2.05 16.08 1.27
C MET A 62 2.12 17.28 2.23
N SER A 63 0.97 17.82 2.63
CA SER A 63 0.89 18.97 3.55
C SER A 63 1.41 18.68 4.97
N VAL A 64 1.53 17.41 5.35
CA VAL A 64 2.12 16.99 6.63
C VAL A 64 3.58 16.56 6.49
N GLY A 65 4.12 16.49 5.27
CA GLY A 65 5.53 16.19 4.99
C GLY A 65 5.81 14.77 4.52
N ILE A 66 4.79 14.05 4.03
CA ILE A 66 4.91 12.73 3.40
C ILE A 66 4.67 12.91 1.90
N ASP A 67 5.73 12.99 1.09
CA ASP A 67 5.65 13.51 -0.27
C ASP A 67 6.61 12.85 -1.30
N LYS A 68 7.26 11.73 -0.95
CA LYS A 68 8.32 11.18 -1.82
C LYS A 68 7.83 10.07 -2.75
N GLN A 69 6.76 9.37 -2.39
CA GLN A 69 6.21 8.29 -3.19
C GLN A 69 4.73 8.10 -2.87
N ILE A 70 3.96 7.65 -3.85
CA ILE A 70 2.54 7.30 -3.72
C ILE A 70 2.38 5.85 -4.15
N ASN A 71 2.06 4.95 -3.22
CA ASN A 71 1.78 3.55 -3.50
C ASN A 71 0.27 3.33 -3.64
N CYS A 72 -0.17 2.97 -4.84
CA CYS A 72 -1.57 2.85 -5.21
C CYS A 72 -2.03 1.39 -5.26
N TYR A 73 -2.81 0.96 -4.28
CA TYR A 73 -3.33 -0.41 -4.11
C TYR A 73 -4.78 -0.54 -4.58
N SER A 74 -5.22 -1.63 -5.13
CA SER A 74 -4.49 -2.73 -5.71
C SER A 74 -5.21 -3.18 -6.98
N MET A 75 -4.45 -3.49 -8.01
CA MET A 75 -4.97 -4.15 -9.20
C MET A 75 -5.39 -5.60 -8.92
N VAL A 76 -4.76 -6.22 -7.90
CA VAL A 76 -5.03 -7.60 -7.49
C VAL A 76 -5.46 -7.65 -6.03
N PRO A 77 -6.66 -7.12 -5.68
CA PRO A 77 -7.17 -7.16 -4.33
C PRO A 77 -7.37 -8.61 -3.86
N TRP A 78 -7.50 -8.83 -2.54
CA TRP A 78 -7.72 -10.18 -1.97
C TRP A 78 -8.99 -10.85 -2.51
N LYS A 79 -10.03 -10.06 -2.81
CA LYS A 79 -11.16 -10.52 -3.61
C LYS A 79 -11.13 -9.78 -4.94
N LEU A 80 -11.06 -10.52 -6.04
CA LEU A 80 -11.08 -9.98 -7.39
C LEU A 80 -12.52 -9.55 -7.77
N SER A 81 -12.98 -8.51 -7.08
CA SER A 81 -14.32 -7.94 -7.21
C SER A 81 -14.21 -6.42 -7.13
N PHE A 82 -14.54 -5.75 -8.22
CA PHE A 82 -14.33 -4.32 -8.39
C PHE A 82 -15.66 -3.58 -8.39
N GLN A 83 -15.80 -2.64 -7.45
CA GLN A 83 -16.98 -1.80 -7.33
C GLN A 83 -16.96 -0.68 -8.36
N TYR A 84 -18.08 -0.38 -8.96
CA TYR A 84 -18.27 0.75 -9.84
C TYR A 84 -19.71 1.28 -9.76
N TYR A 85 -19.88 2.55 -10.12
CA TYR A 85 -21.19 3.15 -10.31
C TYR A 85 -21.61 3.01 -11.77
N ASP A 86 -22.77 2.41 -11.99
CA ASP A 86 -23.37 2.20 -13.31
C ASP A 86 -24.39 3.32 -13.58
N GLN A 87 -24.07 4.23 -14.49
CA GLN A 87 -24.95 5.32 -14.86
C GLN A 87 -26.24 4.86 -15.54
N ALA A 88 -26.21 3.76 -16.30
CA ALA A 88 -27.39 3.26 -17.00
C ALA A 88 -28.47 2.78 -16.03
N THR A 89 -28.07 2.25 -14.88
CA THR A 89 -29.00 1.72 -13.87
C THR A 89 -29.05 2.57 -12.60
N ASN A 90 -28.27 3.64 -12.52
CA ASN A 90 -28.17 4.54 -11.37
C ASN A 90 -27.88 3.78 -10.07
N SER A 91 -26.94 2.85 -10.08
CA SER A 91 -26.67 1.97 -8.94
C SER A 91 -25.20 1.55 -8.85
N LEU A 92 -24.76 1.22 -7.62
CA LEU A 92 -23.47 0.58 -7.40
C LEU A 92 -23.53 -0.88 -7.82
N LYS A 93 -22.55 -1.31 -8.59
CA LYS A 93 -22.38 -2.69 -9.07
C LYS A 93 -20.97 -3.21 -8.80
N PHE A 94 -20.82 -4.50 -8.99
CA PHE A 94 -19.52 -5.19 -8.87
C PHE A 94 -19.28 -6.00 -10.14
N VAL A 95 -18.06 -5.91 -10.66
CA VAL A 95 -17.56 -6.83 -11.68
C VAL A 95 -16.54 -7.76 -11.03
N LYS A 96 -16.71 -9.07 -11.26
CA LYS A 96 -15.76 -10.10 -10.85
C LYS A 96 -14.95 -10.48 -12.09
N THR A 97 -13.66 -10.25 -12.03
CA THR A 97 -12.75 -10.54 -13.13
C THR A 97 -11.31 -10.65 -12.61
N ALA A 98 -10.43 -11.32 -13.34
CA ALA A 98 -9.08 -11.66 -12.91
C ALA A 98 -8.02 -11.32 -13.98
N PRO A 99 -6.75 -11.11 -13.60
CA PRO A 99 -5.65 -10.94 -14.55
C PRO A 99 -5.58 -12.07 -15.57
N GLY A 100 -5.61 -11.70 -16.86
CA GLY A 100 -5.66 -12.60 -18.00
C GLY A 100 -7.04 -12.72 -18.63
N GLU A 101 -8.09 -12.19 -18.00
CA GLU A 101 -9.41 -12.08 -18.61
C GLU A 101 -9.54 -10.76 -19.39
N GLN A 102 -10.27 -10.81 -20.51
CA GLN A 102 -10.48 -9.63 -21.36
C GLN A 102 -11.14 -8.48 -20.60
N ALA A 103 -12.17 -8.75 -19.80
CA ALA A 103 -12.86 -7.74 -19.01
C ALA A 103 -11.95 -7.05 -18.00
N TYR A 104 -11.00 -7.78 -17.38
CA TYR A 104 -10.00 -7.24 -16.50
C TYR A 104 -9.07 -6.29 -17.25
N GLU A 105 -8.55 -6.73 -18.38
CA GLU A 105 -7.61 -5.95 -19.18
C GLU A 105 -8.26 -4.66 -19.69
N GLU A 106 -9.44 -4.73 -20.29
CA GLU A 106 -10.17 -3.57 -20.82
C GLU A 106 -10.44 -2.53 -19.73
N MET A 107 -10.93 -2.97 -18.58
CA MET A 107 -11.25 -2.10 -17.45
C MET A 107 -9.99 -1.42 -16.88
N TRP A 108 -8.92 -2.19 -16.65
CA TRP A 108 -7.72 -1.65 -16.04
C TRP A 108 -6.87 -0.82 -17.00
N VAL A 109 -6.81 -1.17 -18.29
CA VAL A 109 -6.13 -0.33 -19.28
C VAL A 109 -6.82 1.03 -19.39
N ALA A 110 -8.16 1.08 -19.42
CA ALA A 110 -8.91 2.33 -19.42
C ALA A 110 -8.63 3.17 -18.17
N MET A 111 -8.63 2.53 -16.99
CA MET A 111 -8.35 3.20 -15.71
C MET A 111 -6.92 3.74 -15.68
N LEU A 112 -5.94 2.91 -15.93
CA LEU A 112 -4.54 3.30 -15.82
C LEU A 112 -4.14 4.35 -16.86
N ALA A 113 -4.66 4.29 -18.09
CA ALA A 113 -4.43 5.33 -19.10
C ALA A 113 -5.00 6.69 -18.66
N SER A 114 -6.22 6.70 -18.10
CA SER A 114 -6.82 7.90 -17.51
C SER A 114 -6.02 8.40 -16.31
N PHE A 115 -5.60 7.48 -15.44
CA PHE A 115 -4.85 7.80 -14.23
C PHE A 115 -3.45 8.35 -14.55
N ALA A 116 -2.74 7.78 -15.53
CA ALA A 116 -1.46 8.31 -15.99
C ALA A 116 -1.58 9.76 -16.46
N LYS A 117 -2.61 10.06 -17.26
CA LYS A 117 -2.89 11.43 -17.71
C LYS A 117 -3.12 12.36 -16.52
N HIS A 118 -4.00 11.97 -15.59
CA HIS A 118 -4.31 12.74 -14.38
C HIS A 118 -3.06 12.99 -13.52
N LEU A 119 -2.25 11.95 -13.27
CA LEU A 119 -1.02 12.07 -12.50
C LEU A 119 0.02 12.99 -13.17
N LYS A 120 0.13 12.94 -14.51
CA LYS A 120 1.01 13.85 -15.28
C LYS A 120 0.54 15.29 -15.17
N GLU A 121 -0.77 15.54 -15.23
CA GLU A 121 -1.37 16.87 -15.04
C GLU A 121 -1.12 17.43 -13.63
N LYS A 122 -1.14 16.56 -12.61
CA LYS A 122 -0.83 16.92 -11.21
C LYS A 122 0.68 17.00 -10.91
N GLY A 123 1.54 16.54 -11.79
CA GLY A 123 2.99 16.45 -11.56
C GLY A 123 3.37 15.32 -10.57
N TRP A 124 2.53 14.30 -10.40
CA TRP A 124 2.73 13.19 -9.46
C TRP A 124 3.12 11.87 -10.13
N PHE A 125 3.17 11.80 -11.44
CA PHE A 125 3.41 10.55 -12.16
C PHE A 125 4.75 9.91 -11.78
N ASP A 126 5.82 10.71 -11.68
CA ASP A 126 7.17 10.24 -11.39
C ASP A 126 7.36 9.71 -9.97
N ILE A 127 6.48 10.08 -9.05
CA ILE A 127 6.49 9.60 -7.66
C ILE A 127 5.41 8.55 -7.39
N CYS A 128 4.55 8.24 -8.36
CA CYS A 128 3.48 7.26 -8.21
C CYS A 128 3.94 5.87 -8.61
N THR A 129 3.53 4.86 -7.85
CA THR A 129 3.69 3.44 -8.20
C THR A 129 2.35 2.73 -8.18
N ILE A 130 2.17 1.79 -9.09
CA ILE A 130 1.10 0.80 -8.98
C ILE A 130 1.58 -0.29 -8.04
N ALA A 131 0.92 -0.41 -6.90
CA ALA A 131 1.35 -1.27 -5.81
C ALA A 131 0.54 -2.58 -5.75
N MET A 132 1.21 -3.66 -5.43
CA MET A 132 0.57 -4.96 -5.21
C MET A 132 1.21 -5.71 -4.04
N ASP A 133 0.43 -6.56 -3.41
CA ASP A 133 0.91 -7.60 -2.50
C ASP A 133 1.35 -8.83 -3.31
N GLU A 134 2.05 -9.76 -2.68
CA GLU A 134 2.45 -11.00 -3.33
C GLU A 134 1.24 -11.84 -3.72
N ARG A 135 1.25 -12.26 -4.98
CA ARG A 135 0.26 -13.13 -5.60
C ARG A 135 0.98 -14.27 -6.34
N PRO A 136 0.28 -15.30 -6.80
CA PRO A 136 0.87 -16.29 -7.68
C PRO A 136 1.59 -15.64 -8.86
N MET A 137 2.75 -16.18 -9.24
CA MET A 137 3.66 -15.58 -10.23
C MET A 137 2.97 -15.27 -11.55
N ASP A 138 2.12 -16.16 -12.04
CA ASP A 138 1.37 -15.97 -13.28
C ASP A 138 0.40 -14.78 -13.20
N VAL A 139 -0.21 -14.55 -12.05
CA VAL A 139 -1.10 -13.42 -11.78
C VAL A 139 -0.30 -12.12 -11.78
N MET A 140 0.85 -12.09 -11.09
CA MET A 140 1.73 -10.91 -11.07
C MET A 140 2.22 -10.55 -12.47
N GLN A 141 2.69 -11.54 -13.24
CA GLN A 141 3.15 -11.32 -14.62
C GLN A 141 2.05 -10.82 -15.56
N LYS A 142 0.82 -11.36 -15.44
CA LYS A 142 -0.32 -10.87 -16.21
C LYS A 142 -0.67 -9.43 -15.84
N THR A 143 -0.61 -9.10 -14.56
CA THR A 143 -0.87 -7.73 -14.06
C THR A 143 0.19 -6.75 -14.59
N LEU A 144 1.47 -7.11 -14.55
CA LEU A 144 2.55 -6.29 -15.11
C LEU A 144 2.33 -6.00 -16.61
N LYS A 145 1.89 -7.00 -17.38
CA LYS A 145 1.55 -6.80 -18.81
C LYS A 145 0.44 -5.75 -19.01
N VAL A 146 -0.58 -5.77 -18.18
CA VAL A 146 -1.69 -4.78 -18.24
C VAL A 146 -1.18 -3.38 -17.89
N ILE A 147 -0.33 -3.25 -16.87
CA ILE A 147 0.29 -1.97 -16.52
C ILE A 147 1.11 -1.42 -17.69
N ARG A 148 1.98 -2.24 -18.27
CA ARG A 148 2.83 -1.83 -19.41
C ARG A 148 2.02 -1.51 -20.67
N LYS A 149 0.87 -2.15 -20.87
CA LYS A 149 -0.05 -1.86 -21.98
C LYS A 149 -0.73 -0.49 -21.81
N ALA A 150 -1.04 -0.10 -20.57
CA ALA A 150 -1.69 1.17 -20.29
C ALA A 150 -0.72 2.36 -20.40
N ASP A 151 0.43 2.26 -19.75
CA ASP A 151 1.55 3.21 -19.86
C ASP A 151 2.85 2.49 -19.46
N PRO A 152 3.84 2.38 -20.35
CA PRO A 152 5.08 1.64 -20.09
C PRO A 152 5.94 2.28 -19.00
N ASP A 153 5.75 3.57 -18.71
CA ASP A 153 6.57 4.32 -17.76
C ASP A 153 6.07 4.23 -16.32
N PHE A 154 4.93 3.59 -16.07
CA PHE A 154 4.46 3.37 -14.70
C PHE A 154 5.50 2.62 -13.87
N LYS A 155 5.83 3.17 -12.73
CA LYS A 155 6.59 2.47 -11.69
C LYS A 155 5.70 1.47 -10.98
N VAL A 156 6.28 0.35 -10.57
CA VAL A 156 5.58 -0.72 -9.83
C VAL A 156 6.25 -0.94 -8.49
N SER A 157 5.46 -1.11 -7.44
CA SER A 157 5.93 -1.56 -6.13
C SER A 157 5.29 -2.89 -5.75
N LEU A 158 6.06 -3.73 -5.03
CA LEU A 158 5.59 -5.02 -4.55
C LEU A 158 6.16 -5.29 -3.16
N ALA A 159 5.33 -5.85 -2.27
CA ALA A 159 5.76 -6.44 -1.00
C ALA A 159 5.51 -7.94 -1.03
N GLY A 160 6.56 -8.75 -0.85
CA GLY A 160 6.48 -10.20 -0.94
C GLY A 160 7.84 -10.89 -0.88
N ASN A 161 7.91 -12.15 -1.31
CA ASN A 161 9.16 -12.86 -1.44
C ASN A 161 10.00 -12.33 -2.62
N TYR A 162 11.30 -12.55 -2.56
CA TYR A 162 12.19 -12.21 -3.68
C TYR A 162 11.99 -13.18 -4.85
N HIS A 163 11.71 -12.64 -6.03
CA HIS A 163 11.55 -13.36 -7.30
C HIS A 163 12.37 -12.68 -8.38
N ALA A 164 13.38 -13.38 -8.89
CA ALA A 164 14.27 -12.85 -9.93
C ALA A 164 13.54 -12.55 -11.25
N GLU A 165 12.45 -13.27 -11.53
CA GLU A 165 11.69 -13.20 -12.79
C GLU A 165 10.95 -11.88 -12.96
N ILE A 166 10.54 -11.22 -11.88
CA ILE A 166 9.80 -9.95 -11.91
C ILE A 166 10.61 -8.78 -11.33
N GLU A 167 11.78 -9.06 -10.73
CA GLU A 167 12.60 -8.04 -10.08
C GLU A 167 12.91 -6.85 -11.01
N PRO A 168 13.26 -7.06 -12.29
CA PRO A 168 13.59 -5.95 -13.21
C PRO A 168 12.44 -4.95 -13.41
N ASP A 169 11.19 -5.43 -13.33
CA ASP A 169 9.99 -4.60 -13.51
C ASP A 169 9.64 -3.74 -12.29
N LEU A 170 10.23 -4.05 -11.12
CA LEU A 170 9.85 -3.43 -9.85
C LEU A 170 10.76 -2.24 -9.51
N TYR A 171 10.14 -1.08 -9.34
CA TYR A 171 10.83 0.12 -8.85
C TYR A 171 11.07 0.05 -7.34
N ASP A 172 10.02 -0.21 -6.54
CA ASP A 172 10.10 -0.41 -5.11
C ASP A 172 9.80 -1.88 -4.79
N TYR A 173 10.83 -2.61 -4.37
CA TYR A 173 10.69 -4.00 -4.02
C TYR A 173 10.93 -4.18 -2.53
N CYS A 174 9.90 -4.59 -1.80
CA CYS A 174 9.92 -4.82 -0.38
C CYS A 174 9.89 -6.33 -0.11
N ILE A 175 11.00 -6.91 0.35
CA ILE A 175 11.08 -8.36 0.61
C ILE A 175 10.92 -8.68 2.10
N VAL A 176 10.42 -9.87 2.40
CA VAL A 176 10.27 -10.32 3.79
C VAL A 176 11.64 -10.41 4.47
N ILE A 177 11.69 -10.02 5.75
CA ILE A 177 12.90 -10.16 6.56
C ILE A 177 13.41 -11.62 6.54
N GLY A 178 14.72 -11.81 6.54
CA GLY A 178 15.32 -13.15 6.42
C GLY A 178 15.68 -13.53 4.98
N GLN A 179 15.05 -12.91 4.00
CA GLN A 179 15.51 -13.00 2.61
C GLN A 179 16.56 -11.92 2.31
N ASN A 180 17.33 -12.15 1.26
CA ASN A 180 18.36 -11.22 0.81
C ASN A 180 18.26 -10.99 -0.69
N TYR A 181 18.50 -9.76 -1.10
CA TYR A 181 18.82 -9.47 -2.49
C TYR A 181 20.20 -10.06 -2.83
N PRO A 182 20.38 -10.69 -3.99
CA PRO A 182 21.71 -10.91 -4.53
C PRO A 182 22.50 -9.59 -4.59
N GLU A 183 23.78 -9.63 -4.26
CA GLU A 183 24.58 -8.41 -4.12
C GLU A 183 24.67 -7.58 -5.41
N ASP A 184 24.84 -8.25 -6.52
CA ASP A 184 24.85 -7.64 -7.85
C ASP A 184 23.50 -6.97 -8.19
N VAL A 185 22.39 -7.62 -7.84
CA VAL A 185 21.04 -7.06 -7.99
C VAL A 185 20.89 -5.81 -7.13
N ARG A 186 21.28 -5.86 -5.87
CA ARG A 186 21.21 -4.71 -4.96
C ARG A 186 22.01 -3.52 -5.48
N LEU A 187 23.23 -3.75 -5.94
CA LEU A 187 24.10 -2.71 -6.52
C LEU A 187 23.50 -2.12 -7.81
N ARG A 188 22.99 -2.96 -8.69
CA ARG A 188 22.32 -2.51 -9.92
C ARG A 188 21.09 -1.67 -9.59
N ARG A 189 20.21 -2.12 -8.70
CA ARG A 189 19.01 -1.38 -8.28
C ARG A 189 19.35 -0.02 -7.73
N LYS A 190 20.40 0.07 -6.91
CA LYS A 190 20.91 1.35 -6.39
C LYS A 190 21.41 2.28 -7.51
N ALA A 191 22.13 1.75 -8.50
CA ALA A 191 22.60 2.53 -9.65
C ALA A 191 21.42 3.03 -10.52
N GLU A 192 20.33 2.26 -10.59
CA GLU A 192 19.09 2.61 -11.30
C GLU A 192 18.14 3.48 -10.47
N ASN A 193 18.52 3.92 -9.27
CA ASN A 193 17.66 4.65 -8.32
C ASN A 193 16.35 3.92 -7.95
N LYS A 194 16.35 2.59 -7.99
CA LYS A 194 15.26 1.75 -7.50
C LYS A 194 15.34 1.59 -5.98
N ARG A 195 14.21 1.34 -5.33
CA ARG A 195 14.10 1.14 -3.88
C ARG A 195 14.21 -0.33 -3.53
N THR A 196 15.04 -0.63 -2.53
CA THR A 196 15.20 -1.95 -1.92
C THR A 196 14.84 -1.87 -0.45
N THR A 197 13.68 -2.40 -0.09
CA THR A 197 13.14 -2.31 1.27
C THR A 197 12.85 -3.70 1.82
N TYR A 198 12.50 -3.79 3.09
CA TYR A 198 12.08 -5.05 3.72
C TYR A 198 10.89 -4.83 4.64
N TYR A 199 10.22 -5.91 4.99
CA TYR A 199 9.09 -5.88 5.94
C TYR A 199 9.14 -7.03 6.93
N THR A 200 8.40 -6.87 8.03
CA THR A 200 7.94 -7.94 8.91
C THR A 200 6.43 -7.98 8.92
N CYS A 201 5.86 -9.16 9.12
CA CYS A 201 4.41 -9.34 9.20
C CYS A 201 4.04 -10.28 10.36
N CYS A 202 2.87 -10.90 10.30
CA CYS A 202 2.38 -11.81 11.34
C CYS A 202 3.17 -13.13 11.44
N THR A 203 4.01 -13.46 10.46
CA THR A 203 4.75 -14.74 10.43
C THR A 203 6.08 -14.70 11.19
N GLU A 204 6.66 -13.51 11.36
CA GLU A 204 7.93 -13.37 12.06
C GLU A 204 7.68 -13.15 13.55
N ALA A 205 8.17 -14.09 14.38
CA ALA A 205 8.11 -13.93 15.84
C ALA A 205 9.09 -12.84 16.32
N HIS A 206 10.29 -12.78 15.73
CA HIS A 206 11.38 -11.86 16.07
C HIS A 206 12.23 -11.52 14.83
N PRO A 207 12.61 -10.26 14.62
CA PRO A 207 12.10 -9.05 15.31
C PRO A 207 10.73 -8.65 14.80
N ASN A 208 9.92 -8.04 15.65
CA ASN A 208 8.62 -7.52 15.25
C ASN A 208 8.22 -6.30 16.09
N THR A 209 7.01 -5.75 15.85
CA THR A 209 6.44 -4.59 16.55
C THR A 209 5.09 -4.93 17.18
N PHE A 210 4.91 -6.15 17.65
CA PHE A 210 3.74 -6.56 18.41
C PHE A 210 3.72 -5.90 19.80
N THR A 211 2.56 -5.85 20.44
CA THR A 211 2.45 -5.29 21.79
C THR A 211 3.28 -6.03 22.84
N PHE A 212 3.66 -7.26 22.57
CA PHE A 212 4.50 -8.12 23.43
C PHE A 212 5.95 -8.24 22.93
N SER A 213 6.31 -7.60 21.80
CA SER A 213 7.69 -7.55 21.33
C SER A 213 8.55 -6.70 22.26
N ASP A 214 9.82 -7.08 22.45
CA ASP A 214 10.75 -6.26 23.17
C ASP A 214 10.95 -4.92 22.42
N PRO A 215 10.84 -3.76 23.09
CA PRO A 215 11.06 -2.45 22.45
C PRO A 215 12.39 -2.33 21.71
N ALA A 216 13.43 -3.07 22.14
CA ALA A 216 14.70 -3.13 21.45
C ALA A 216 14.60 -3.72 20.03
N GLU A 217 13.61 -4.55 19.75
CA GLU A 217 13.40 -5.11 18.40
C GLU A 217 13.06 -4.01 17.39
N ALA A 218 12.20 -3.05 17.76
CA ALA A 218 11.86 -1.92 16.91
C ALA A 218 13.09 -1.04 16.60
N ALA A 219 13.93 -0.77 17.59
CA ALA A 219 15.18 -0.05 17.39
C ALA A 219 16.16 -0.84 16.49
N TRP A 220 16.24 -2.17 16.71
CA TRP A 220 17.11 -3.05 15.92
C TRP A 220 16.77 -3.06 14.43
N MET A 221 15.51 -2.91 14.05
CA MET A 221 15.08 -2.88 12.64
C MET A 221 15.76 -1.78 11.83
N SER A 222 16.03 -0.62 12.45
CA SER A 222 16.78 0.47 11.80
C SER A 222 18.24 0.08 11.55
N PHE A 223 18.87 -0.60 12.51
CA PHE A 223 20.23 -1.12 12.34
C PHE A 223 20.28 -2.23 11.28
N TYR A 224 19.26 -3.08 11.22
CA TYR A 224 19.15 -4.10 10.18
C TYR A 224 19.10 -3.49 8.78
N SER A 225 18.24 -2.46 8.55
CA SER A 225 18.22 -1.72 7.29
C SER A 225 19.60 -1.21 6.90
N SER A 226 20.28 -0.55 7.84
CA SER A 226 21.61 0.01 7.62
C SER A 226 22.64 -1.09 7.31
N LYS A 227 22.67 -2.17 8.11
CA LYS A 227 23.61 -3.30 7.93
C LYS A 227 23.43 -4.01 6.60
N LYS A 228 22.18 -4.12 6.12
CA LYS A 228 21.81 -4.78 4.85
C LYS A 228 21.83 -3.82 3.67
N HIS A 229 22.16 -2.53 3.90
CA HIS A 229 22.13 -1.48 2.88
C HIS A 229 20.78 -1.36 2.17
N LEU A 230 19.69 -1.47 2.94
CA LEU A 230 18.32 -1.32 2.47
C LEU A 230 17.83 0.11 2.66
N ASP A 231 16.93 0.56 1.80
CA ASP A 231 16.41 1.92 1.77
C ASP A 231 15.37 2.20 2.86
N GLY A 232 14.78 1.17 3.46
CA GLY A 232 13.79 1.34 4.51
C GLY A 232 13.11 0.05 4.96
N TYR A 233 12.24 0.24 5.93
CA TYR A 233 11.39 -0.78 6.54
C TYR A 233 9.92 -0.47 6.25
N LEU A 234 9.13 -1.46 5.90
CA LEU A 234 7.70 -1.37 5.74
C LEU A 234 6.98 -2.12 6.87
N ARG A 235 6.02 -1.44 7.50
CA ARG A 235 4.98 -2.09 8.29
C ARG A 235 3.65 -1.87 7.55
N TRP A 236 2.89 -2.93 7.37
CA TRP A 236 1.71 -2.92 6.51
C TRP A 236 0.56 -2.04 7.01
N ALA A 237 0.48 -1.80 8.33
CA ALA A 237 -0.56 -0.98 8.94
C ALA A 237 0.02 -0.10 10.05
N TYR A 238 -0.47 1.14 10.12
CA TYR A 238 -0.06 2.14 11.10
C TYR A 238 -1.08 2.33 12.21
N ASN A 239 -2.35 2.43 11.86
CA ASN A 239 -3.46 2.73 12.76
C ASN A 239 -4.76 2.01 12.38
N SER A 240 -4.65 0.80 11.86
CA SER A 240 -5.81 -0.06 11.57
C SER A 240 -6.27 -0.73 12.85
N TRP A 241 -7.00 0.01 13.67
CA TRP A 241 -7.44 -0.44 14.99
C TRP A 241 -8.51 -1.53 14.88
N PRO A 242 -8.47 -2.56 15.75
CA PRO A 242 -9.61 -3.44 15.99
C PRO A 242 -10.74 -2.66 16.66
N LEU A 243 -11.89 -3.30 16.87
CA LEU A 243 -13.10 -2.64 17.38
C LEU A 243 -12.87 -1.90 18.72
N GLU A 244 -12.15 -2.52 19.65
CA GLU A 244 -11.85 -1.96 20.98
C GLU A 244 -10.35 -2.08 21.31
N PRO A 245 -9.47 -1.31 20.63
CA PRO A 245 -8.03 -1.50 20.69
C PRO A 245 -7.40 -1.25 22.07
N LEU A 246 -8.09 -0.55 22.97
CA LEU A 246 -7.65 -0.32 24.34
C LEU A 246 -8.01 -1.49 25.29
N LEU A 247 -8.91 -2.37 24.89
CA LEU A 247 -9.29 -3.57 25.65
C LEU A 247 -8.65 -4.82 25.07
N ASP A 248 -8.65 -4.97 23.76
CA ASP A 248 -8.01 -6.08 23.05
C ASP A 248 -7.31 -5.55 21.80
N SER A 249 -5.99 -5.69 21.78
CA SER A 249 -5.15 -5.25 20.67
C SER A 249 -5.05 -6.27 19.52
N ARG A 250 -5.79 -7.37 19.60
CA ARG A 250 -5.83 -8.39 18.55
C ARG A 250 -6.92 -8.07 17.52
N PHE A 251 -6.58 -8.26 16.27
CA PHE A 251 -7.58 -8.37 15.22
C PHE A 251 -7.84 -9.86 14.97
N ARG A 252 -8.99 -10.37 15.44
CA ARG A 252 -9.35 -11.78 15.35
C ARG A 252 -8.29 -12.68 16.01
N THR A 253 -7.67 -13.58 15.23
CA THR A 253 -6.64 -14.51 15.68
C THR A 253 -5.21 -14.00 15.46
N TRP A 254 -5.05 -12.76 14.99
CA TRP A 254 -3.75 -12.18 14.70
C TRP A 254 -3.04 -11.77 15.98
N ALA A 255 -1.72 -11.64 15.88
CA ALA A 255 -0.92 -11.23 17.02
C ALA A 255 -1.36 -9.84 17.53
N ALA A 256 -1.33 -9.65 18.84
CA ALA A 256 -1.71 -8.39 19.46
C ALA A 256 -0.80 -7.26 18.96
N GLY A 257 -1.41 -6.17 18.43
CA GLY A 257 -0.70 -5.03 17.86
C GLY A 257 -0.19 -5.25 16.42
N ASP A 258 -0.56 -6.33 15.75
CA ASP A 258 -0.13 -6.57 14.36
C ASP A 258 -0.69 -5.50 13.38
N THR A 259 -1.87 -4.97 13.66
CA THR A 259 -2.57 -4.06 12.74
C THR A 259 -2.32 -2.57 13.02
N TYR A 260 -1.51 -2.21 14.02
CA TYR A 260 -1.22 -0.81 14.31
C TYR A 260 0.06 -0.63 15.14
N LEU A 261 0.64 0.56 15.02
CA LEU A 261 1.83 1.01 15.75
C LEU A 261 1.52 2.08 16.80
N VAL A 262 0.30 2.61 16.79
CA VAL A 262 -0.14 3.69 17.68
C VAL A 262 -1.53 3.40 18.21
N TYR A 263 -1.77 3.69 19.48
CA TYR A 263 -3.08 3.53 20.12
C TYR A 263 -3.96 4.78 19.93
N PRO A 264 -5.29 4.63 19.83
CA PRO A 264 -6.19 5.77 19.89
C PRO A 264 -6.20 6.38 21.30
N GLY A 265 -6.31 7.70 21.38
CA GLY A 265 -6.43 8.38 22.69
C GLY A 265 -7.78 8.12 23.35
N ALA A 266 -7.78 7.82 24.65
CA ALA A 266 -8.98 7.50 25.41
C ALA A 266 -9.94 8.70 25.60
N ARG A 267 -9.45 9.95 25.50
CA ARG A 267 -10.23 11.17 25.79
C ARG A 267 -10.60 12.01 24.56
N SER A 268 -10.04 11.70 23.41
CA SER A 268 -10.42 12.30 22.14
C SER A 268 -9.92 11.42 21.00
N CYS A 269 -10.63 11.41 19.89
CA CYS A 269 -10.21 10.71 18.66
C CYS A 269 -8.86 11.21 18.09
N CYS A 270 -8.26 12.23 18.70
CA CYS A 270 -7.01 12.87 18.25
C CYS A 270 -5.84 12.69 19.21
N ARG A 271 -6.03 12.05 20.37
CA ARG A 271 -4.91 11.72 21.26
C ARG A 271 -4.42 10.30 21.00
N LEU A 272 -3.15 10.23 20.72
CA LEU A 272 -2.46 8.98 20.42
C LEU A 272 -1.57 8.63 21.61
N TYR A 273 -1.59 7.37 21.98
CA TYR A 273 -0.61 6.81 22.89
C TYR A 273 0.38 6.02 22.06
N THR A 274 1.65 6.33 22.22
CA THR A 274 2.77 5.51 21.73
C THR A 274 3.31 4.70 22.90
N SER A 275 4.15 3.72 22.63
CA SER A 275 4.85 2.95 23.67
C SER A 275 5.64 3.84 24.64
N ASP A 276 5.97 5.05 24.24
CA ASP A 276 6.75 6.00 25.04
C ASP A 276 5.87 6.96 25.88
N ALA A 277 4.54 6.87 25.79
CA ALA A 277 3.61 7.71 26.56
C ALA A 277 3.37 7.20 28.00
N ALA A 278 4.18 6.27 28.49
CA ALA A 278 4.13 5.78 29.86
C ALA A 278 4.89 6.69 30.85
N ASP A 279 5.57 7.76 30.38
CA ASP A 279 6.43 8.63 31.17
C ASP A 279 5.88 10.05 31.40
N GLU A 280 4.54 10.28 31.19
CA GLU A 280 3.86 11.52 31.63
C GLU A 280 2.81 11.26 32.71
#